data_f6ef8df334d98d2b8829e220a992db66
#
_entry.id   f6ef8df334d98d2b8829e220a992db66
#
_cell.length_a   1.000
_cell.length_b   1.000
_cell.length_c   1.000
_cell.angle_alpha   90.00
_cell.angle_beta   90.00
_cell.angle_gamma   90.00
#
_symmetry.space_group_name_H-M   'P 1'
#
loop_
_entity.id
_entity.type
_entity.pdbx_description
1 polymer ?
#
loop_
_entity_poly.entity_id
_entity_poly.type
_entity_poly.pdbx_seq_one_letter_code
_entity_poly.pdbx_strand_id
1 'polypeptide(L)'
;VFIITDNTEITIETNPDDINKKKLDDYFNIGINRLSIGVQSFDDEILKSLNRSHNSMQAKNSVEIAINSRIKNISVDIMFNLPNQGLKKLDESLNIFFGYDINHLSIYGLTIEPNTVLHKRILQNEISKPCDEIFINQYNHIADLSEKKGFVNYEISNFCKKNYESNHNKNYWFGSELSLIHI
;
A
#
# COMPACT_ATOMS: atom_id res chain seq x y z
N VAL A 1 4.73 28.19 9.29
CA VAL A 1 5.93 27.48 9.79
C VAL A 1 5.42 26.36 10.70
N PHE A 2 5.70 25.11 10.35
CA PHE A 2 5.31 23.95 11.16
C PHE A 2 6.39 23.71 12.25
N ILE A 3 5.95 23.34 13.43
CA ILE A 3 6.87 22.93 14.51
C ILE A 3 6.97 21.41 14.43
N ILE A 4 8.16 20.91 14.10
CA ILE A 4 8.47 19.48 14.11
C ILE A 4 8.96 19.15 15.52
N THR A 5 8.29 18.20 16.18
CA THR A 5 8.65 17.67 17.50
C THR A 5 9.18 16.25 17.37
N ASP A 6 9.78 15.71 18.41
CA ASP A 6 10.29 14.32 18.42
C ASP A 6 9.20 13.25 18.16
N ASN A 7 7.93 13.60 18.40
CA ASN A 7 6.78 12.71 18.17
C ASN A 7 6.09 12.94 16.81
N THR A 8 6.61 13.80 15.94
CA THR A 8 6.02 14.06 14.65
C THR A 8 6.20 12.85 13.73
N GLU A 9 5.10 12.31 13.19
CA GLU A 9 5.17 11.29 12.13
C GLU A 9 5.56 11.95 10.81
N ILE A 10 6.70 11.54 10.26
CA ILE A 10 7.21 12.00 8.96
C ILE A 10 7.28 10.80 8.03
N THR A 11 6.29 10.71 7.14
CA THR A 11 6.15 9.60 6.20
C THR A 11 6.74 9.95 4.84
N ILE A 12 7.46 9.00 4.23
CA ILE A 12 7.79 9.04 2.82
C ILE A 12 7.09 7.88 2.10
N GLU A 13 6.49 8.18 0.95
CA GLU A 13 5.94 7.19 0.02
C GLU A 13 6.97 6.84 -1.03
N THR A 14 7.16 5.56 -1.31
CA THR A 14 8.19 5.07 -2.22
C THR A 14 7.66 3.97 -3.12
N ASN A 15 8.29 3.83 -4.29
CA ASN A 15 8.10 2.64 -5.12
C ASN A 15 9.19 1.60 -4.79
N PRO A 16 8.94 0.29 -5.01
CA PRO A 16 9.92 -0.76 -4.76
C PRO A 16 11.27 -0.57 -5.44
N ASP A 17 11.29 -0.04 -6.66
CA ASP A 17 12.50 0.24 -7.45
C ASP A 17 13.32 1.44 -6.92
N ASP A 18 12.74 2.27 -6.06
CA ASP A 18 13.43 3.37 -5.40
C ASP A 18 14.10 2.97 -4.08
N ILE A 19 13.81 1.79 -3.55
CA ILE A 19 14.29 1.34 -2.25
C ILE A 19 15.66 0.68 -2.37
N ASN A 20 16.62 1.21 -1.64
CA ASN A 20 17.89 0.57 -1.36
C ASN A 20 18.42 1.01 0.03
N LYS A 21 19.36 0.25 0.57
CA LYS A 21 19.88 0.48 1.93
C LYS A 21 20.37 1.92 2.12
N LYS A 22 21.14 2.46 1.16
CA LYS A 22 21.69 3.81 1.25
C LYS A 22 20.57 4.86 1.35
N LYS A 23 19.56 4.81 0.45
CA LYS A 23 18.44 5.75 0.48
C LYS A 23 17.68 5.67 1.82
N LEU A 24 17.43 4.47 2.35
CA LEU A 24 16.74 4.33 3.63
C LEU A 24 17.56 4.87 4.80
N ASP A 25 18.88 4.70 4.78
CA ASP A 25 19.77 5.33 5.77
C ASP A 25 19.75 6.87 5.65
N ASP A 26 19.77 7.40 4.42
CA ASP A 26 19.67 8.84 4.16
C ASP A 26 18.32 9.39 4.64
N TYR A 27 17.20 8.72 4.36
CA TYR A 27 15.87 9.10 4.82
C TYR A 27 15.78 9.11 6.34
N PHE A 28 16.30 8.08 7.01
CA PHE A 28 16.33 8.05 8.45
C PHE A 28 17.14 9.21 9.05
N ASN A 29 18.30 9.53 8.46
CA ASN A 29 19.18 10.60 8.94
C ASN A 29 18.58 12.00 8.81
N ILE A 30 17.66 12.23 7.87
CA ILE A 30 16.92 13.49 7.73
C ILE A 30 15.61 13.52 8.53
N GLY A 31 15.34 12.47 9.34
CA GLY A 31 14.22 12.44 10.29
C GLY A 31 12.97 11.72 9.79
N ILE A 32 12.99 11.06 8.61
CA ILE A 32 11.88 10.22 8.16
C ILE A 32 11.78 9.01 9.09
N ASN A 33 10.59 8.79 9.67
CA ASN A 33 10.35 7.75 10.67
C ASN A 33 9.25 6.77 10.28
N ARG A 34 8.56 7.00 9.13
CA ARG A 34 7.59 6.08 8.55
C ARG A 34 7.80 5.94 7.05
N LEU A 35 7.68 4.71 6.54
CA LEU A 35 7.82 4.36 5.14
C LEU A 35 6.51 3.73 4.63
N SER A 36 5.98 4.20 3.48
CA SER A 36 4.92 3.53 2.74
C SER A 36 5.45 3.03 1.41
N ILE A 37 5.28 1.74 1.13
CA ILE A 37 5.86 1.10 -0.05
C ILE A 37 4.74 0.70 -1.01
N GLY A 38 4.66 1.36 -2.16
CA GLY A 38 3.67 1.12 -3.20
C GLY A 38 3.90 -0.17 -3.98
N VAL A 39 3.77 -1.31 -3.34
CA VAL A 39 3.94 -2.66 -3.94
C VAL A 39 2.83 -2.97 -4.94
N GLN A 40 1.61 -2.64 -4.60
CA GLN A 40 0.36 -2.83 -5.35
C GLN A 40 -0.04 -4.31 -5.51
N SER A 41 0.87 -5.21 -5.85
CA SER A 41 0.66 -6.65 -5.96
C SER A 41 1.99 -7.41 -5.89
N PHE A 42 1.93 -8.69 -5.54
CA PHE A 42 3.07 -9.62 -5.68
C PHE A 42 2.90 -10.58 -6.86
N ASP A 43 1.99 -10.28 -7.80
CA ASP A 43 1.76 -11.02 -9.05
C ASP A 43 2.28 -10.21 -10.25
N ASP A 44 3.18 -10.79 -11.05
CA ASP A 44 3.83 -10.10 -12.17
C ASP A 44 2.86 -9.71 -13.29
N GLU A 45 1.81 -10.50 -13.55
CA GLU A 45 0.81 -10.17 -14.56
C GLU A 45 -0.02 -8.95 -14.12
N ILE A 46 -0.37 -8.89 -12.84
CA ILE A 46 -1.07 -7.74 -12.26
C ILE A 46 -0.18 -6.50 -12.30
N LEU A 47 1.07 -6.58 -11.85
CA LEU A 47 2.01 -5.46 -11.89
C LEU A 47 2.20 -4.91 -13.31
N LYS A 48 2.34 -5.81 -14.29
CA LYS A 48 2.43 -5.44 -15.70
C LYS A 48 1.15 -4.76 -16.21
N SER A 49 -0.02 -5.23 -15.80
CA SER A 49 -1.31 -4.63 -16.18
C SER A 49 -1.48 -3.22 -15.61
N LEU A 50 -0.89 -2.94 -14.46
CA LEU A 50 -0.83 -1.62 -13.80
C LEU A 50 0.29 -0.73 -14.33
N ASN A 51 1.05 -1.18 -15.34
CA ASN A 51 2.21 -0.49 -15.90
C ASN A 51 3.25 -0.11 -14.82
N ARG A 52 3.47 -1.02 -13.84
CA ARG A 52 4.49 -0.80 -12.81
C ARG A 52 5.88 -1.11 -13.37
N SER A 53 6.87 -0.34 -12.93
CA SER A 53 8.29 -0.49 -13.33
C SER A 53 8.95 -1.68 -12.65
N HIS A 54 8.47 -2.07 -11.47
CA HIS A 54 8.99 -3.20 -10.70
C HIS A 54 8.21 -4.50 -10.95
N ASN A 55 8.86 -5.62 -10.71
CA ASN A 55 8.27 -6.95 -10.69
C ASN A 55 8.11 -7.49 -9.25
N SER A 56 7.49 -8.67 -9.10
CA SER A 56 7.22 -9.30 -7.80
C SER A 56 8.49 -9.59 -6.99
N MET A 57 9.59 -9.95 -7.66
CA MET A 57 10.88 -10.19 -7.00
C MET A 57 11.45 -8.88 -6.43
N GLN A 58 11.42 -7.80 -7.21
CA GLN A 58 11.86 -6.47 -6.76
C GLN A 58 10.99 -5.96 -5.61
N ALA A 59 9.66 -6.18 -5.68
CA ALA A 59 8.74 -5.85 -4.60
C ALA A 59 9.11 -6.58 -3.29
N LYS A 60 9.33 -7.89 -3.34
CA LYS A 60 9.76 -8.70 -2.18
C LYS A 60 11.08 -8.20 -1.61
N ASN A 61 12.09 -8.01 -2.47
CA ASN A 61 13.40 -7.54 -2.05
C ASN A 61 13.33 -6.14 -1.40
N SER A 62 12.51 -5.23 -1.93
CA SER A 62 12.33 -3.88 -1.36
C SER A 62 11.73 -3.94 0.04
N VAL A 63 10.76 -4.82 0.27
CA VAL A 63 10.14 -5.05 1.58
C VAL A 63 11.18 -5.62 2.56
N GLU A 64 12.00 -6.59 2.15
CA GLU A 64 13.06 -7.16 2.98
C GLU A 64 14.13 -6.12 3.35
N ILE A 65 14.54 -5.28 2.41
CA ILE A 65 15.46 -4.17 2.68
C ILE A 65 14.86 -3.21 3.70
N ALA A 66 13.57 -2.87 3.55
CA ALA A 66 12.88 -1.97 4.47
C ALA A 66 12.79 -2.53 5.89
N ILE A 67 12.41 -3.79 6.07
CA ILE A 67 12.35 -4.47 7.37
C ILE A 67 13.70 -4.43 8.09
N ASN A 68 14.79 -4.62 7.34
CA ASN A 68 16.17 -4.60 7.86
C ASN A 68 16.74 -3.19 8.03
N SER A 69 15.98 -2.12 7.71
CA SER A 69 16.40 -0.73 7.85
C SER A 69 16.23 -0.22 9.29
N ARG A 70 16.67 1.03 9.52
CA ARG A 70 16.46 1.76 10.78
C ARG A 70 15.04 2.29 10.93
N ILE A 71 14.28 2.46 9.83
CA ILE A 71 12.87 2.88 9.85
C ILE A 71 12.02 1.66 10.17
N LYS A 72 11.40 1.64 11.34
CA LYS A 72 10.63 0.49 11.82
C LYS A 72 9.12 0.60 11.60
N ASN A 73 8.60 1.79 11.33
CA ASN A 73 7.21 1.98 10.98
C ASN A 73 7.06 1.87 9.46
N ILE A 74 6.60 0.70 9.00
CA ILE A 74 6.52 0.36 7.59
C ILE A 74 5.10 0.00 7.24
N SER A 75 4.58 0.62 6.17
CA SER A 75 3.36 0.26 5.47
C SER A 75 3.67 -0.37 4.13
N VAL A 76 2.89 -1.34 3.73
CA VAL A 76 2.87 -1.85 2.36
C VAL A 76 1.51 -1.55 1.76
N ASP A 77 1.52 -1.00 0.55
CA ASP A 77 0.30 -0.65 -0.17
C ASP A 77 0.00 -1.73 -1.21
N ILE A 78 -1.20 -2.30 -1.13
CA ILE A 78 -1.71 -3.33 -2.05
C ILE A 78 -3.00 -2.84 -2.69
N MET A 79 -3.22 -3.20 -3.95
CA MET A 79 -4.46 -2.90 -4.65
C MET A 79 -5.32 -4.15 -4.83
N PHE A 80 -6.63 -3.97 -4.78
CA PHE A 80 -7.59 -5.02 -5.08
C PHE A 80 -8.65 -4.53 -6.10
N ASN A 81 -9.55 -5.42 -6.51
CA ASN A 81 -10.54 -5.17 -7.55
C ASN A 81 -9.90 -4.75 -8.89
N LEU A 82 -8.74 -5.34 -9.19
CA LEU A 82 -8.02 -5.07 -10.43
C LEU A 82 -8.55 -5.96 -11.58
N PRO A 83 -8.47 -5.49 -12.83
CA PRO A 83 -8.76 -6.34 -13.98
C PRO A 83 -7.94 -7.64 -13.94
N ASN A 84 -8.57 -8.77 -14.21
CA ASN A 84 -7.96 -10.11 -14.17
C ASN A 84 -7.39 -10.55 -12.80
N GLN A 85 -7.72 -9.82 -11.73
CA GLN A 85 -7.38 -10.19 -10.36
C GLN A 85 -8.53 -11.00 -9.74
N GLY A 86 -8.50 -12.32 -9.91
CA GLY A 86 -9.39 -13.21 -9.14
C GLY A 86 -9.00 -13.26 -7.67
N LEU A 87 -9.91 -13.75 -6.82
CA LEU A 87 -9.69 -13.87 -5.37
C LEU A 87 -8.39 -14.63 -5.03
N LYS A 88 -8.04 -15.66 -5.81
CA LYS A 88 -6.82 -16.44 -5.61
C LYS A 88 -5.55 -15.60 -5.72
N LYS A 89 -5.41 -14.76 -6.75
CA LYS A 89 -4.23 -13.89 -6.93
C LYS A 89 -4.12 -12.84 -5.82
N LEU A 90 -5.26 -12.32 -5.37
CA LEU A 90 -5.31 -11.42 -4.23
C LEU A 90 -4.86 -12.13 -2.95
N ASP A 91 -5.40 -13.31 -2.67
CA ASP A 91 -5.06 -14.12 -1.50
C ASP A 91 -3.57 -14.49 -1.46
N GLU A 92 -2.99 -14.87 -2.60
CA GLU A 92 -1.55 -15.15 -2.73
C GLU A 92 -0.72 -13.91 -2.37
N SER A 93 -1.10 -12.71 -2.86
CA SER A 93 -0.42 -11.46 -2.51
C SER A 93 -0.55 -11.11 -1.03
N LEU A 94 -1.72 -11.29 -0.45
CA LEU A 94 -1.96 -11.06 0.98
C LEU A 94 -1.16 -12.03 1.85
N ASN A 95 -1.11 -13.31 1.48
CA ASN A 95 -0.33 -14.31 2.22
C ASN A 95 1.17 -14.02 2.17
N ILE A 96 1.70 -13.50 1.05
CA ILE A 96 3.08 -13.02 0.98
C ILE A 96 3.28 -11.84 1.95
N PHE A 97 2.39 -10.84 1.94
CA PHE A 97 2.45 -9.71 2.86
C PHE A 97 2.43 -10.16 4.33
N PHE A 98 1.48 -11.01 4.71
CA PHE A 98 1.35 -11.51 6.08
C PHE A 98 2.49 -12.46 6.50
N GLY A 99 3.35 -12.89 5.58
CA GLY A 99 4.59 -13.59 5.86
C GLY A 99 5.72 -12.69 6.36
N TYR A 100 5.58 -11.35 6.20
CA TYR A 100 6.55 -10.38 6.69
C TYR A 100 6.19 -9.85 8.08
N ASP A 101 7.21 -9.44 8.85
CA ASP A 101 7.00 -8.74 10.12
C ASP A 101 6.77 -7.24 9.87
N ILE A 102 5.61 -6.94 9.30
CA ILE A 102 5.12 -5.58 9.03
C ILE A 102 3.83 -5.39 9.80
N ASN A 103 3.60 -4.16 10.26
CA ASN A 103 2.52 -3.85 11.19
C ASN A 103 1.40 -3.00 10.57
N HIS A 104 1.53 -2.59 9.30
CA HIS A 104 0.56 -1.73 8.63
C HIS A 104 0.37 -2.16 7.16
N LEU A 105 -0.89 -2.25 6.74
CA LEU A 105 -1.33 -2.56 5.38
C LEU A 105 -2.26 -1.46 4.90
N SER A 106 -1.91 -0.79 3.82
CA SER A 106 -2.84 0.03 3.05
C SER A 106 -3.37 -0.79 1.89
N ILE A 107 -4.70 -0.88 1.75
CA ILE A 107 -5.28 -1.67 0.68
C ILE A 107 -6.40 -0.91 -0.02
N TYR A 108 -6.18 -0.61 -1.30
CA TYR A 108 -7.04 0.28 -2.07
C TYR A 108 -7.78 -0.48 -3.17
N GLY A 109 -9.10 -0.29 -3.24
CA GLY A 109 -9.88 -0.72 -4.41
C GLY A 109 -9.57 0.15 -5.62
N LEU A 110 -9.45 -0.48 -6.79
CA LEU A 110 -9.23 0.26 -8.03
C LEU A 110 -10.39 1.22 -8.30
N THR A 111 -10.08 2.50 -8.44
CA THR A 111 -10.98 3.51 -8.99
C THR A 111 -10.59 3.83 -10.42
N ILE A 112 -11.58 3.83 -11.33
CA ILE A 112 -11.34 4.11 -12.74
C ILE A 112 -11.57 5.58 -12.99
N GLU A 113 -10.47 6.33 -13.04
CA GLU A 113 -10.51 7.75 -13.30
C GLU A 113 -10.75 8.05 -14.79
N PRO A 114 -11.63 9.01 -15.13
CA PRO A 114 -11.86 9.45 -16.49
C PRO A 114 -10.56 9.90 -17.20
N ASN A 115 -10.51 9.69 -18.52
CA ASN A 115 -9.38 10.08 -19.38
C ASN A 115 -8.05 9.33 -19.16
N THR A 116 -8.01 8.33 -18.27
CA THR A 116 -6.83 7.46 -18.11
C THR A 116 -6.72 6.43 -19.24
N VAL A 117 -5.54 5.84 -19.39
CA VAL A 117 -5.33 4.72 -20.35
C VAL A 117 -6.25 3.55 -20.02
N LEU A 118 -6.38 3.21 -18.74
CA LEU A 118 -7.26 2.13 -18.27
C LEU A 118 -8.73 2.42 -18.65
N HIS A 119 -9.21 3.65 -18.40
CA HIS A 119 -10.57 4.04 -18.80
C HIS A 119 -10.81 3.89 -20.30
N LYS A 120 -9.85 4.32 -21.14
CA LYS A 120 -9.95 4.17 -22.59
C LYS A 120 -10.02 2.69 -23.03
N ARG A 121 -9.19 1.83 -22.44
CA ARG A 121 -9.18 0.39 -22.73
C ARG A 121 -10.48 -0.30 -22.32
N ILE A 122 -11.10 0.15 -21.22
CA ILE A 122 -12.41 -0.36 -20.80
C ILE A 122 -13.50 0.09 -21.79
N LEU A 123 -13.49 1.36 -22.23
CA LEU A 123 -14.45 1.85 -23.23
C LEU A 123 -14.32 1.13 -24.58
N GLN A 124 -13.13 0.66 -24.92
CA GLN A 124 -12.84 -0.13 -26.13
C GLN A 124 -13.14 -1.62 -25.96
N ASN A 125 -13.64 -2.05 -24.80
CA ASN A 125 -13.87 -3.45 -24.44
C ASN A 125 -12.62 -4.34 -24.49
N GLU A 126 -11.44 -3.78 -24.38
CA GLU A 126 -10.18 -4.53 -24.27
C GLU A 126 -9.99 -5.11 -22.87
N ILE A 127 -10.55 -4.47 -21.86
CA ILE A 127 -10.49 -4.85 -20.45
C ILE A 127 -11.90 -4.79 -19.87
N SER A 128 -12.29 -5.84 -19.17
CA SER A 128 -13.57 -5.85 -18.45
C SER A 128 -13.51 -4.92 -17.24
N LYS A 129 -14.55 -4.11 -17.08
CA LYS A 129 -14.71 -3.29 -15.88
C LYS A 129 -14.90 -4.21 -14.67
N PRO A 130 -14.15 -4.01 -13.57
CA PRO A 130 -14.41 -4.70 -12.30
C PRO A 130 -15.85 -4.44 -11.84
N CYS A 131 -16.51 -5.45 -11.29
CA CYS A 131 -17.89 -5.30 -10.82
C CYS A 131 -17.96 -5.18 -9.30
N ASP A 132 -19.05 -4.61 -8.80
CA ASP A 132 -19.25 -4.37 -7.37
C ASP A 132 -19.31 -5.66 -6.55
N GLU A 133 -19.80 -6.75 -7.11
CA GLU A 133 -19.82 -8.05 -6.45
C GLU A 133 -18.42 -8.58 -6.17
N ILE A 134 -17.52 -8.47 -7.15
CA ILE A 134 -16.11 -8.84 -6.99
C ILE A 134 -15.46 -7.94 -5.93
N PHE A 135 -15.73 -6.64 -5.95
CA PHE A 135 -15.23 -5.70 -4.95
C PHE A 135 -15.64 -6.13 -3.55
N ILE A 136 -16.94 -6.37 -3.33
CA ILE A 136 -17.47 -6.76 -2.01
C ILE A 136 -16.86 -8.08 -1.53
N ASN A 137 -16.80 -9.08 -2.40
CA ASN A 137 -16.22 -10.39 -2.07
C ASN A 137 -14.75 -10.29 -1.71
N GLN A 138 -13.96 -9.53 -2.46
CA GLN A 138 -12.55 -9.32 -2.17
C GLN A 138 -12.35 -8.51 -0.89
N TYR A 139 -13.14 -7.45 -0.67
CA TYR A 139 -13.03 -6.64 0.55
C TYR A 139 -13.35 -7.44 1.80
N ASN A 140 -14.42 -8.24 1.78
CA ASN A 140 -14.76 -9.11 2.91
C ASN A 140 -13.64 -10.13 3.18
N HIS A 141 -13.07 -10.73 2.14
CA HIS A 141 -11.95 -11.65 2.29
C HIS A 141 -10.71 -10.96 2.90
N ILE A 142 -10.39 -9.73 2.48
CA ILE A 142 -9.32 -8.92 3.05
C ILE A 142 -9.56 -8.68 4.54
N ALA A 143 -10.76 -8.26 4.92
CA ALA A 143 -11.11 -7.97 6.30
C ALA A 143 -10.98 -9.23 7.18
N ASP A 144 -11.57 -10.35 6.76
CA ASP A 144 -11.52 -11.61 7.48
C ASP A 144 -10.09 -12.15 7.64
N LEU A 145 -9.28 -12.06 6.59
CA LEU A 145 -7.90 -12.53 6.64
C LEU A 145 -7.04 -11.63 7.53
N SER A 146 -7.22 -10.31 7.42
CA SER A 146 -6.50 -9.33 8.24
C SER A 146 -6.81 -9.53 9.73
N GLU A 147 -8.08 -9.71 10.10
CA GLU A 147 -8.49 -9.97 11.48
C GLU A 147 -7.85 -11.26 12.02
N LYS A 148 -7.86 -12.36 11.24
CA LYS A 148 -7.20 -13.62 11.60
C LYS A 148 -5.68 -13.48 11.80
N LYS A 149 -5.05 -12.48 11.17
CA LYS A 149 -3.64 -12.15 11.32
C LYS A 149 -3.36 -11.11 12.40
N GLY A 150 -4.39 -10.68 13.15
CA GLY A 150 -4.29 -9.73 14.25
C GLY A 150 -4.20 -8.27 13.82
N PHE A 151 -4.63 -7.96 12.60
CA PHE A 151 -4.77 -6.60 12.10
C PHE A 151 -6.19 -6.09 12.35
N VAL A 152 -6.30 -4.81 12.68
CA VAL A 152 -7.57 -4.12 12.87
C VAL A 152 -7.76 -3.13 11.72
N ASN A 153 -8.93 -3.12 11.12
CA ASN A 153 -9.33 -2.09 10.18
C ASN A 153 -9.66 -0.81 10.99
N TYR A 154 -8.82 0.21 10.91
CA TYR A 154 -9.01 1.44 11.69
C TYR A 154 -9.59 2.60 10.88
N GLU A 155 -9.60 2.45 9.55
CA GLU A 155 -10.32 3.32 8.61
C GLU A 155 -10.57 2.54 7.30
N ILE A 156 -11.16 3.18 6.26
CA ILE A 156 -11.71 2.49 5.07
C ILE A 156 -10.71 1.58 4.37
N SER A 157 -9.47 2.06 4.18
CA SER A 157 -8.46 1.39 3.34
C SER A 157 -7.25 0.90 4.12
N ASN A 158 -7.22 1.09 5.44
CA ASN A 158 -6.02 0.80 6.21
C ASN A 158 -6.27 -0.17 7.37
N PHE A 159 -5.37 -1.13 7.48
CA PHE A 159 -5.35 -2.17 8.48
C PHE A 159 -4.00 -2.16 9.20
N CYS A 160 -3.99 -2.34 10.51
CA CYS A 160 -2.73 -2.39 11.25
C CYS A 160 -2.81 -3.26 12.50
N LYS A 161 -1.65 -3.66 13.03
CA LYS A 161 -1.57 -4.15 14.40
C LYS A 161 -1.80 -3.00 15.37
N LYS A 162 -2.27 -3.30 16.58
CA LYS A 162 -2.56 -2.30 17.62
C LYS A 162 -1.38 -1.35 17.84
N ASN A 163 -1.66 -0.04 17.86
CA ASN A 163 -0.70 1.07 18.03
C ASN A 163 0.20 1.35 16.81
N TYR A 164 -0.17 0.82 15.63
CA TYR A 164 0.54 1.12 14.37
C TYR A 164 -0.33 1.88 13.37
N GLU A 165 -1.43 2.50 13.85
CA GLU A 165 -2.25 3.38 13.03
C GLU A 165 -1.45 4.57 12.52
N SER A 166 -1.54 4.89 11.23
CA SER A 166 -0.94 6.12 10.69
C SER A 166 -1.63 7.34 11.26
N ASN A 167 -0.85 8.24 11.86
CA ASN A 167 -1.36 9.50 12.36
C ASN A 167 -1.89 10.37 11.23
N HIS A 168 -1.22 10.36 10.06
CA HIS A 168 -1.66 11.05 8.87
C HIS A 168 -3.08 10.63 8.47
N ASN A 169 -3.32 9.30 8.34
CA ASN A 169 -4.62 8.77 7.93
C ASN A 169 -5.71 9.07 8.97
N LYS A 170 -5.42 8.93 10.26
CA LYS A 170 -6.35 9.30 11.35
C LYS A 170 -6.72 10.77 11.30
N ASN A 171 -5.76 11.64 11.06
CA ASN A 171 -5.98 13.09 11.04
C ASN A 171 -6.95 13.54 9.93
N TYR A 172 -7.01 12.81 8.82
CA TYR A 172 -8.03 13.03 7.79
C TYR A 172 -9.45 12.92 8.34
N TRP A 173 -9.68 11.92 9.20
CA TRP A 173 -10.99 11.65 9.78
C TRP A 173 -11.33 12.57 10.95
N PHE A 174 -10.32 13.05 11.66
CA PHE A 174 -10.51 13.96 12.80
C PHE A 174 -10.47 15.43 12.43
N GLY A 175 -10.27 15.79 11.15
CA GLY A 175 -10.21 17.17 10.69
C GLY A 175 -9.02 17.96 11.24
N SER A 176 -7.93 17.28 11.59
CA SER A 176 -6.69 17.91 12.06
C SER A 176 -5.94 18.57 10.90
N GLU A 177 -5.07 19.53 11.23
CA GLU A 177 -4.19 20.14 10.23
C GLU A 177 -3.20 19.12 9.68
N LEU A 178 -3.14 19.04 8.35
CA LEU A 178 -2.21 18.15 7.61
C LEU A 178 -1.32 18.99 6.72
N SER A 179 -0.06 18.58 6.60
CA SER A 179 0.85 19.11 5.58
C SER A 179 1.19 18.01 4.57
N LEU A 180 0.89 18.28 3.31
CA LEU A 180 1.26 17.44 2.18
C LEU A 180 2.23 18.22 1.29
N ILE A 181 3.37 17.61 1.00
CA ILE A 181 4.36 18.17 0.09
C ILE A 181 4.48 17.18 -1.07
N HIS A 182 4.12 17.64 -2.26
CA HIS A 182 4.44 16.93 -3.50
C HIS A 182 5.86 17.33 -3.92
N ILE A 183 6.74 16.34 -4.00
CA ILE A 183 8.11 16.49 -4.46
C ILE A 183 8.19 16.07 -5.92
#